data_88b3e257127b164234d5e1e3310a3b8d
#
_entry.id   88b3e257127b164234d5e1e3310a3b8d
#
_cell.length_a   1.000
_cell.length_b   1.000
_cell.length_c   1.000
_cell.angle_alpha   90.00
_cell.angle_beta   90.00
_cell.angle_gamma   90.00
#
_symmetry.space_group_name_H-M   'P 1'
#
loop_
_entity.id
_entity.type
_entity.pdbx_description
1 polymer ?
#
loop_
_entity_poly.entity_id
_entity_poly.type
_entity_poly.pdbx_seq_one_letter_code
_entity_poly.pdbx_strand_id
1 'polypeptide(L)'
;MRIITALAALLLALCTAPTAAAEETVPVPEGAPGIPGQPFADSESLIDLHPLHIESWTRAQRADAVVVSFMTGTPQCYGVHTSVRETPDAVIVDLLGGTLPEAVNRPCIKIAVAGTLEVPLQAPLGDRAVLTTRLDKPH
;
A
#
# COMPACT_ATOMS: atom_id res chain seq x y z
N MET A 1 32.08 -46.34 -48.85
CA MET A 1 31.64 -44.99 -48.46
C MET A 1 30.30 -45.08 -47.75
N ARG A 2 30.31 -44.95 -46.47
CA ARG A 2 29.06 -44.91 -45.67
C ARG A 2 28.93 -43.52 -45.10
N ILE A 3 27.94 -42.78 -45.56
CA ILE A 3 27.62 -41.46 -45.06
C ILE A 3 26.68 -41.67 -43.85
N ILE A 4 27.18 -41.34 -42.67
CA ILE A 4 26.39 -41.33 -41.47
C ILE A 4 25.86 -39.91 -41.32
N THR A 5 24.59 -39.72 -41.62
CA THR A 5 23.84 -38.48 -41.33
C THR A 5 23.43 -38.50 -39.89
N ALA A 6 24.12 -37.73 -39.05
CA ALA A 6 23.69 -37.47 -37.67
C ALA A 6 22.61 -36.40 -37.68
N LEU A 7 21.37 -36.79 -37.36
CA LEU A 7 20.30 -35.88 -37.07
C LEU A 7 20.49 -35.33 -35.65
N ALA A 8 20.92 -34.09 -35.56
CA ALA A 8 20.92 -33.35 -34.30
C ALA A 8 19.49 -32.85 -34.02
N ALA A 9 18.77 -33.51 -33.15
CA ALA A 9 17.49 -33.01 -32.65
C ALA A 9 17.76 -31.89 -31.66
N LEU A 10 17.49 -30.65 -32.10
CA LEU A 10 17.53 -29.47 -31.25
C LEU A 10 16.25 -29.41 -30.44
N LEU A 11 16.30 -29.88 -29.20
CA LEU A 11 15.20 -29.71 -28.21
C LEU A 11 15.23 -28.25 -27.77
N LEU A 12 14.34 -27.41 -28.34
CA LEU A 12 14.01 -26.11 -27.76
C LEU A 12 13.16 -26.36 -26.50
N ALA A 13 13.81 -26.29 -25.33
CA ALA A 13 13.10 -26.20 -24.06
C ALA A 13 12.48 -24.80 -23.98
N LEU A 14 11.17 -24.69 -24.24
CA LEU A 14 10.41 -23.49 -23.91
C LEU A 14 10.34 -23.39 -22.39
N CYS A 15 11.21 -22.58 -21.81
CA CYS A 15 11.05 -22.15 -20.42
C CYS A 15 9.88 -21.17 -20.36
N THR A 16 8.67 -21.67 -20.09
CA THR A 16 7.57 -20.80 -19.69
C THR A 16 7.81 -20.35 -18.27
N ALA A 17 8.40 -19.15 -18.13
CA ALA A 17 8.47 -18.51 -16.82
C ALA A 17 7.05 -18.19 -16.35
N PRO A 18 6.66 -18.54 -15.09
CA PRO A 18 5.37 -18.11 -14.56
C PRO A 18 5.35 -16.58 -14.51
N THR A 19 4.44 -15.97 -15.27
CA THR A 19 4.16 -14.53 -15.13
C THR A 19 3.43 -14.33 -13.81
N ALA A 20 4.14 -13.81 -12.80
CA ALA A 20 3.48 -13.31 -11.60
C ALA A 20 2.54 -12.18 -12.03
N ALA A 21 1.25 -12.30 -11.69
CA ALA A 21 0.30 -11.22 -11.91
C ALA A 21 0.79 -9.99 -11.13
N ALA A 22 1.17 -8.92 -11.86
CA ALA A 22 1.54 -7.66 -11.25
C ALA A 22 0.28 -7.08 -10.58
N GLU A 23 0.36 -6.71 -9.31
CA GLU A 23 -0.69 -5.99 -8.62
C GLU A 23 -0.94 -4.67 -9.34
N GLU A 24 -2.20 -4.38 -9.63
CA GLU A 24 -2.56 -3.14 -10.29
C GLU A 24 -2.50 -1.98 -9.29
N THR A 25 -1.80 -0.92 -9.66
CA THR A 25 -1.75 0.31 -8.88
C THR A 25 -2.62 1.38 -9.51
N VAL A 26 -3.19 2.23 -8.67
CA VAL A 26 -4.04 3.35 -9.10
C VAL A 26 -3.57 4.64 -8.45
N PRO A 27 -3.74 5.81 -9.10
CA PRO A 27 -3.39 7.08 -8.50
C PRO A 27 -4.24 7.38 -7.26
N VAL A 28 -3.59 7.93 -6.23
CA VAL A 28 -4.29 8.51 -5.09
C VAL A 28 -4.54 9.99 -5.39
N PRO A 29 -5.76 10.51 -5.22
CA PRO A 29 -6.01 11.93 -5.45
C PRO A 29 -5.18 12.81 -4.50
N GLU A 30 -4.58 13.88 -5.03
CA GLU A 30 -3.94 14.90 -4.20
C GLU A 30 -5.00 15.80 -3.58
N GLY A 31 -4.96 15.93 -2.25
CA GLY A 31 -5.85 16.80 -1.50
C GLY A 31 -5.27 18.18 -1.29
N ALA A 32 -6.10 19.09 -0.78
CA ALA A 32 -5.66 20.42 -0.38
C ALA A 32 -4.76 20.34 0.87
N PRO A 33 -3.76 21.23 1.02
CA PRO A 33 -2.95 21.30 2.23
C PRO A 33 -3.82 21.55 3.46
N GLY A 34 -3.47 20.91 4.59
CA GLY A 34 -4.18 21.09 5.84
C GLY A 34 -5.50 20.33 5.93
N ILE A 35 -5.59 19.16 5.32
CA ILE A 35 -6.77 18.29 5.44
C ILE A 35 -7.07 18.04 6.92
N PRO A 36 -8.29 18.35 7.38
CA PRO A 36 -8.68 18.07 8.76
C PRO A 36 -8.79 16.56 8.97
N GLY A 37 -8.26 16.09 10.07
CA GLY A 37 -8.33 14.69 10.46
C GLY A 37 -7.58 14.46 11.75
N GLN A 38 -7.91 13.38 12.43
CA GLN A 38 -7.19 13.00 13.64
C GLN A 38 -5.86 12.35 13.23
N PRO A 39 -4.72 12.83 13.77
CA PRO A 39 -3.45 12.19 13.51
C PRO A 39 -3.39 10.79 14.11
N PHE A 40 -2.98 9.83 13.29
CA PHE A 40 -2.66 8.47 13.71
C PHE A 40 -1.15 8.28 13.65
N ALA A 41 -0.65 7.35 14.45
CA ALA A 41 0.71 6.83 14.33
C ALA A 41 0.68 5.44 13.69
N ASP A 42 1.72 5.10 12.93
CA ASP A 42 1.85 3.77 12.38
C ASP A 42 1.99 2.72 13.49
N SER A 43 1.29 1.60 13.36
CA SER A 43 1.32 0.50 14.33
C SER A 43 1.55 -0.83 13.62
N GLU A 44 2.61 -1.53 14.00
CA GLU A 44 2.95 -2.85 13.45
C GLU A 44 2.22 -4.01 14.14
N SER A 45 1.59 -3.78 15.29
CA SER A 45 1.04 -4.83 16.13
C SER A 45 -0.48 -4.92 16.12
N LEU A 46 -1.10 -4.60 14.98
CA LEU A 46 -2.55 -4.67 14.82
C LEU A 46 -3.04 -6.10 14.65
N ILE A 47 -4.29 -6.32 15.08
CA ILE A 47 -5.02 -7.59 14.95
C ILE A 47 -6.15 -7.39 13.94
N ASP A 48 -6.56 -8.48 13.28
CA ASP A 48 -7.63 -8.47 12.26
C ASP A 48 -7.37 -7.45 11.15
N LEU A 49 -6.18 -7.52 10.58
CA LEU A 49 -5.74 -6.62 9.51
C LEU A 49 -6.64 -6.70 8.28
N HIS A 50 -7.00 -5.54 7.75
CA HIS A 50 -7.76 -5.41 6.52
C HIS A 50 -7.29 -4.19 5.74
N PRO A 51 -7.37 -4.21 4.40
CA PRO A 51 -7.03 -3.05 3.60
C PRO A 51 -7.94 -1.86 3.89
N LEU A 52 -7.36 -0.68 3.98
CA LEU A 52 -8.08 0.59 4.06
C LEU A 52 -7.90 1.39 2.78
N HIS A 53 -8.98 2.02 2.34
CA HIS A 53 -8.95 2.94 1.23
C HIS A 53 -8.29 4.26 1.63
N ILE A 54 -7.29 4.70 0.84
CA ILE A 54 -6.70 6.02 0.98
C ILE A 54 -7.52 7.00 0.14
N GLU A 55 -8.12 7.99 0.80
CA GLU A 55 -8.99 8.96 0.13
C GLU A 55 -8.20 10.03 -0.62
N SER A 56 -7.12 10.52 -0.01
CA SER A 56 -6.25 11.53 -0.62
C SER A 56 -4.88 11.55 0.05
N TRP A 57 -3.95 12.26 -0.59
CA TRP A 57 -2.63 12.53 -0.02
C TRP A 57 -2.29 14.00 -0.15
N THR A 58 -1.40 14.48 0.71
CA THR A 58 -0.80 15.80 0.61
C THR A 58 0.70 15.71 0.90
N ARG A 59 1.43 16.72 0.47
CA ARG A 59 2.83 16.86 0.87
C ARG A 59 2.90 17.14 2.37
N ALA A 60 3.81 16.45 3.06
CA ALA A 60 4.14 16.78 4.43
C ALA A 60 5.03 18.05 4.48
N GLN A 61 5.25 18.59 5.67
CA GLN A 61 6.22 19.69 5.86
C GLN A 61 7.63 19.24 5.50
N ARG A 62 7.96 17.98 5.77
CA ARG A 62 9.22 17.36 5.33
C ARG A 62 9.14 16.99 3.86
N ALA A 63 10.23 17.19 3.12
CA ALA A 63 10.30 16.80 1.71
C ALA A 63 10.23 15.28 1.50
N ASP A 64 10.65 14.50 2.49
CA ASP A 64 10.72 13.04 2.47
C ASP A 64 9.57 12.36 3.23
N ALA A 65 8.40 12.93 3.17
CA ALA A 65 7.17 12.35 3.70
C ALA A 65 5.95 12.82 2.93
N VAL A 66 4.88 12.04 3.01
CA VAL A 66 3.55 12.40 2.55
C VAL A 66 2.56 12.17 3.67
N VAL A 67 1.41 12.86 3.63
CA VAL A 67 0.31 12.65 4.55
C VAL A 67 -0.84 12.03 3.77
N VAL A 68 -1.34 10.89 4.25
CA VAL A 68 -2.52 10.24 3.67
C VAL A 68 -3.73 10.43 4.56
N SER A 69 -4.90 10.56 3.96
CA SER A 69 -6.18 10.66 4.65
C SER A 69 -7.05 9.44 4.38
N PHE A 70 -7.81 9.04 5.37
CA PHE A 70 -8.62 7.82 5.34
C PHE A 70 -9.75 7.90 6.38
N MET A 71 -10.69 6.97 6.28
CA MET A 71 -11.71 6.78 7.30
C MET A 71 -11.45 5.46 8.04
N THR A 72 -11.52 5.50 9.36
CA THR A 72 -11.38 4.33 10.22
C THR A 72 -12.26 4.48 11.46
N GLY A 73 -12.03 3.65 12.47
CA GLY A 73 -12.73 3.78 13.77
C GLY A 73 -11.96 4.65 14.75
N THR A 74 -12.45 4.68 16.00
CA THR A 74 -11.85 5.47 17.07
C THR A 74 -10.41 5.01 17.37
N PRO A 75 -9.46 5.94 17.60
CA PRO A 75 -8.05 5.60 17.86
C PRO A 75 -7.82 4.89 19.20
N GLN A 76 -8.81 4.85 20.08
CA GLN A 76 -8.73 4.06 21.31
C GLN A 76 -8.80 2.54 21.04
N CYS A 77 -9.40 2.13 19.93
CA CYS A 77 -9.60 0.73 19.60
C CYS A 77 -8.93 0.31 18.31
N TYR A 78 -8.74 1.23 17.36
CA TYR A 78 -8.30 0.92 16.02
C TYR A 78 -7.01 1.66 15.68
N GLY A 79 -6.19 1.02 14.88
CA GLY A 79 -4.94 1.59 14.39
C GLY A 79 -4.76 1.36 12.90
N VAL A 80 -3.69 1.90 12.38
CA VAL A 80 -3.32 1.81 10.96
C VAL A 80 -1.85 1.45 10.81
N HIS A 81 -1.54 0.79 9.71
CA HIS A 81 -0.19 0.43 9.34
C HIS A 81 0.03 0.64 7.84
N THR A 82 1.17 1.20 7.47
CA THR A 82 1.52 1.43 6.07
C THR A 82 2.59 0.48 5.58
N SER A 83 2.49 0.16 4.29
CA SER A 83 3.53 -0.47 3.50
C SER A 83 3.87 0.47 2.35
N VAL A 84 5.14 0.76 2.15
CA VAL A 84 5.61 1.72 1.12
C VAL A 84 6.62 1.04 0.22
N ARG A 85 6.41 1.19 -1.09
CA ARG A 85 7.37 0.80 -2.13
C ARG A 85 7.74 2.04 -2.92
N GLU A 86 9.02 2.31 -3.09
CA GLU A 86 9.50 3.48 -3.80
C GLU A 86 10.21 3.08 -5.08
N THR A 87 9.88 3.77 -6.16
CA THR A 87 10.55 3.66 -7.46
C THR A 87 11.02 5.05 -7.91
N PRO A 88 11.85 5.16 -8.96
CA PRO A 88 12.23 6.47 -9.48
C PRO A 88 11.03 7.34 -9.94
N ASP A 89 9.91 6.71 -10.31
CA ASP A 89 8.76 7.39 -10.89
C ASP A 89 7.55 7.48 -9.94
N ALA A 90 7.50 6.66 -8.89
CA ALA A 90 6.32 6.55 -8.06
C ALA A 90 6.64 6.16 -6.61
N VAL A 91 5.73 6.53 -5.74
CA VAL A 91 5.65 6.04 -4.36
C VAL A 91 4.32 5.29 -4.23
N ILE A 92 4.39 4.01 -3.90
CA ILE A 92 3.20 3.17 -3.74
C ILE A 92 2.95 2.99 -2.25
N VAL A 93 1.85 3.54 -1.76
CA VAL A 93 1.46 3.51 -0.36
C VAL A 93 0.22 2.65 -0.20
N ASP A 94 0.33 1.59 0.58
CA ASP A 94 -0.79 0.75 0.95
C ASP A 94 -1.09 0.92 2.44
N LEU A 95 -2.37 1.00 2.79
CA LEU A 95 -2.82 1.21 4.15
C LEU A 95 -3.61 0.02 4.64
N LEU A 96 -3.25 -0.46 5.82
CA LEU A 96 -3.99 -1.48 6.55
C LEU A 96 -4.61 -0.87 7.79
N GLY A 97 -5.82 -1.28 8.11
CA GLY A 97 -6.46 -1.02 9.38
C GLY A 97 -6.53 -2.28 10.22
N GLY A 98 -6.72 -2.13 11.51
CA GLY A 98 -6.87 -3.25 12.40
C GLY A 98 -7.26 -2.81 13.81
N THR A 99 -7.39 -3.79 14.68
CA THR A 99 -7.71 -3.58 16.10
C THR A 99 -6.42 -3.51 16.91
N LEU A 100 -6.34 -2.55 17.82
CA LEU A 100 -5.23 -2.49 18.77
C LEU A 100 -5.29 -3.71 19.70
N PRO A 101 -4.14 -4.36 20.02
CA PRO A 101 -4.12 -5.54 20.90
C PRO A 101 -4.78 -5.30 22.25
N GLU A 102 -4.59 -4.14 22.83
CA GLU A 102 -5.19 -3.75 24.11
C GLU A 102 -6.71 -3.53 24.06
N ALA A 103 -7.29 -3.42 22.87
CA ALA A 103 -8.72 -3.17 22.66
C ALA A 103 -9.53 -4.42 22.35
N VAL A 104 -8.90 -5.60 22.23
CA VAL A 104 -9.56 -6.84 21.76
C VAL A 104 -10.74 -7.25 22.60
N ASN A 105 -10.70 -7.05 23.92
CA ASN A 105 -11.79 -7.42 24.84
C ASN A 105 -12.50 -6.20 25.44
N ARG A 106 -12.35 -5.04 24.82
CA ARG A 106 -12.99 -3.81 25.26
C ARG A 106 -14.14 -3.42 24.33
N PRO A 107 -15.22 -2.85 24.88
CA PRO A 107 -16.25 -2.27 24.03
C PRO A 107 -15.71 -1.06 23.28
N CYS A 108 -15.98 -1.00 21.98
CA CYS A 108 -15.58 0.09 21.11
C CYS A 108 -16.81 0.72 20.50
N ILE A 109 -16.88 2.04 20.52
CA ILE A 109 -17.94 2.75 19.81
C ILE A 109 -17.74 2.62 18.31
N LYS A 110 -18.84 2.37 17.60
CA LYS A 110 -18.82 2.21 16.14
C LYS A 110 -19.11 3.54 15.47
N ILE A 111 -18.10 4.39 15.40
CA ILE A 111 -18.14 5.65 14.67
C ILE A 111 -17.07 5.68 13.60
N ALA A 112 -17.32 6.41 12.53
CA ALA A 112 -16.33 6.70 11.52
C ALA A 112 -15.53 7.93 11.93
N VAL A 113 -14.21 7.81 11.90
CA VAL A 113 -13.25 8.88 12.23
C VAL A 113 -12.40 9.18 11.00
N ALA A 114 -12.39 10.45 10.60
CA ALA A 114 -11.46 10.91 9.59
C ALA A 114 -10.05 10.95 10.20
N GLY A 115 -9.14 10.18 9.63
CA GLY A 115 -7.77 10.06 10.09
C GLY A 115 -6.76 10.57 9.09
N THR A 116 -5.60 10.97 9.60
CA THR A 116 -4.41 11.27 8.80
C THR A 116 -3.21 10.52 9.34
N LEU A 117 -2.29 10.19 8.45
CA LEU A 117 -1.05 9.52 8.82
C LEU A 117 0.10 10.12 8.00
N GLU A 118 1.14 10.57 8.67
CA GLU A 118 2.39 10.94 8.01
C GLU A 118 3.17 9.68 7.68
N VAL A 119 3.51 9.54 6.40
CA VAL A 119 4.21 8.37 5.86
C VAL A 119 5.62 8.80 5.47
N PRO A 120 6.66 8.37 6.21
CA PRO A 120 8.03 8.69 5.85
C PRO A 120 8.47 7.95 4.60
N LEU A 121 9.26 8.61 3.77
CA LEU A 121 9.85 8.07 2.55
C LEU A 121 11.36 7.94 2.72
N GLN A 122 11.97 7.07 1.93
CA GLN A 122 13.44 6.91 1.91
C GLN A 122 14.14 8.04 1.15
N ALA A 123 13.44 8.68 0.23
CA ALA A 123 13.93 9.81 -0.55
C ALA A 123 12.84 10.88 -0.65
N PRO A 124 13.20 12.14 -0.94
CA PRO A 124 12.20 13.19 -1.17
C PRO A 124 11.20 12.78 -2.25
N LEU A 125 9.93 13.15 -2.07
CA LEU A 125 8.88 12.83 -3.01
C LEU A 125 9.19 13.38 -4.42
N GLY A 126 9.65 14.64 -4.48
CA GLY A 126 9.91 15.28 -5.76
C GLY A 126 8.67 15.29 -6.66
N ASP A 127 8.86 14.89 -7.92
CA ASP A 127 7.78 14.82 -8.91
C ASP A 127 7.19 13.42 -9.07
N ARG A 128 7.49 12.51 -8.15
CA ARG A 128 6.98 11.14 -8.20
C ARG A 128 5.47 11.11 -7.97
N ALA A 129 4.79 10.21 -8.68
CA ALA A 129 3.37 9.97 -8.47
C ALA A 129 3.14 9.20 -7.17
N VAL A 130 2.04 9.50 -6.47
CA VAL A 130 1.59 8.74 -5.30
C VAL A 130 0.48 7.79 -5.74
N LEU A 131 0.76 6.50 -5.62
CA LEU A 131 -0.12 5.41 -6.03
C LEU A 131 -0.48 4.54 -4.83
N THR A 132 -1.53 3.77 -4.98
CA THR A 132 -1.88 2.69 -4.06
C THR A 132 -2.26 1.45 -4.84
N THR A 133 -2.13 0.28 -4.24
CA THR A 133 -2.61 -0.97 -4.85
C THR A 133 -4.14 -0.94 -4.91
N ARG A 134 -4.69 -1.31 -6.06
CA ARG A 134 -6.14 -1.38 -6.24
C ARG A 134 -6.71 -2.39 -5.26
N LEU A 135 -7.72 -1.96 -4.51
CA LEU A 135 -8.49 -2.86 -3.67
C LEU A 135 -9.59 -3.49 -4.51
N ASP A 136 -9.57 -4.83 -4.58
CA ASP A 136 -10.69 -5.55 -5.17
C ASP A 136 -11.92 -5.36 -4.31
N LYS A 137 -13.02 -4.97 -4.95
CA LYS A 137 -14.29 -4.90 -4.23
C LYS A 137 -14.66 -6.33 -3.83
N PRO A 138 -15.04 -6.56 -2.57
CA PRO A 138 -15.59 -7.85 -2.18
C PRO A 138 -16.85 -8.11 -3.01
N HIS A 139 -16.90 -9.29 -3.63
CA HIS A 139 -18.05 -9.76 -4.38
C HIS A 139 -19.20 -10.09 -3.44
#